data_9cec777fdb61b3c3c3ea6ce20c068750
#
_entry.id   9cec777fdb61b3c3c3ea6ce20c068750
#
_cell.length_a   1.000
_cell.length_b   1.000
_cell.length_c   1.000
_cell.angle_alpha   90.00
_cell.angle_beta   90.00
_cell.angle_gamma   90.00
#
_symmetry.space_group_name_H-M   'P 1'
#
loop_
_entity.id
_entity.type
_entity.pdbx_description
1 polymer ?
#
loop_
_entity_poly.entity_id
_entity_poly.type
_entity_poly.pdbx_seq_one_letter_code
_entity_poly.pdbx_strand_id
1 'polypeptide(L)'
;AVKWYRKAADQGDASAQFNLGIMYANGEGVPENDSEAVKWYRKAADQGDTSAQSNLGYMYARGKGVPENSIRAYLWWSMAKTQGRDDAANNIDKLKPQMTPQQIADGQALAAKCFESNYADCDL
;
A
#
# COMPACT_ATOMS: atom_id res chain seq x y z
N ALA A 1 -12.67 -15.13 -13.66
CA ALA A 1 -11.67 -14.82 -12.63
C ALA A 1 -12.02 -13.58 -11.84
N VAL A 2 -12.31 -12.44 -12.53
CA VAL A 2 -12.65 -11.18 -11.83
C VAL A 2 -13.88 -11.34 -10.94
N LYS A 3 -14.91 -11.99 -11.41
CA LYS A 3 -16.13 -12.22 -10.61
C LYS A 3 -15.86 -12.99 -9.33
N TRP A 4 -15.00 -13.97 -9.40
CA TRP A 4 -14.61 -14.80 -8.29
C TRP A 4 -13.86 -13.99 -7.23
N TYR A 5 -12.83 -13.24 -7.68
CA TYR A 5 -12.05 -12.39 -6.80
C TYR A 5 -12.89 -11.28 -6.21
N ARG A 6 -13.81 -10.70 -7.01
CA ARG A 6 -14.71 -9.65 -6.50
C ARG A 6 -15.60 -10.19 -5.38
N LYS A 7 -16.16 -11.37 -5.56
CA LYS A 7 -17.00 -11.96 -4.53
C LYS A 7 -16.22 -12.22 -3.23
N ALA A 8 -15.03 -12.81 -3.34
CA ALA A 8 -14.19 -13.09 -2.18
C ALA A 8 -13.70 -11.79 -1.54
N ALA A 9 -13.31 -10.81 -2.35
CA ALA A 9 -12.84 -9.51 -1.87
C ALA A 9 -13.94 -8.76 -1.13
N ASP A 10 -15.17 -8.80 -1.62
CA ASP A 10 -16.32 -8.17 -0.97
C ASP A 10 -16.63 -8.82 0.37
N GLN A 11 -16.24 -10.07 0.55
CA GLN A 11 -16.40 -10.80 1.81
C GLN A 11 -15.23 -10.57 2.77
N GLY A 12 -14.26 -9.74 2.39
CA GLY A 12 -13.17 -9.35 3.26
C GLY A 12 -11.88 -10.14 3.09
N ASP A 13 -11.78 -11.02 2.08
CA ASP A 13 -10.56 -11.81 1.85
C ASP A 13 -9.43 -10.91 1.35
N ALA A 14 -8.36 -10.78 2.14
CA ALA A 14 -7.24 -9.89 1.82
C ALA A 14 -6.51 -10.31 0.55
N SER A 15 -6.29 -11.61 0.34
CA SER A 15 -5.62 -12.09 -0.87
C SER A 15 -6.43 -11.79 -2.11
N ALA A 16 -7.75 -11.95 -2.05
CA ALA A 16 -8.64 -11.62 -3.17
C ALA A 16 -8.64 -10.12 -3.43
N GLN A 17 -8.63 -9.31 -2.39
CA GLN A 17 -8.54 -7.85 -2.52
C GLN A 17 -7.24 -7.44 -3.19
N PHE A 18 -6.11 -8.02 -2.79
CA PHE A 18 -4.83 -7.76 -3.43
C PHE A 18 -4.87 -8.15 -4.90
N ASN A 19 -5.35 -9.35 -5.23
CA ASN A 19 -5.43 -9.82 -6.60
C ASN A 19 -6.34 -8.96 -7.46
N LEU A 20 -7.46 -8.50 -6.91
CA LEU A 20 -8.36 -7.59 -7.60
C LEU A 20 -7.68 -6.26 -7.88
N GLY A 21 -6.88 -5.76 -6.91
CA GLY A 21 -6.06 -4.57 -7.10
C GLY A 21 -5.08 -4.73 -8.28
N ILE A 22 -4.42 -5.87 -8.37
CA ILE A 22 -3.50 -6.18 -9.47
C ILE A 22 -4.25 -6.18 -10.82
N MET A 23 -5.44 -6.75 -10.87
CA MET A 23 -6.24 -6.78 -12.09
C MET A 23 -6.58 -5.38 -12.57
N TYR A 24 -6.98 -4.49 -11.67
CA TYR A 24 -7.26 -3.10 -12.03
C TYR A 24 -5.99 -2.35 -12.42
N ALA A 25 -4.88 -2.60 -11.73
CA ALA A 25 -3.61 -1.93 -12.03
C ALA A 25 -3.10 -2.30 -13.43
N ASN A 26 -3.35 -3.52 -13.88
CA ASN A 26 -2.84 -4.05 -15.15
C ASN A 26 -3.89 -4.09 -16.26
N GLY A 27 -5.16 -3.84 -15.94
CA GLY A 27 -6.24 -3.97 -16.91
C GLY A 27 -6.52 -5.40 -17.31
N GLU A 28 -6.46 -6.33 -16.35
CA GLU A 28 -6.69 -7.75 -16.60
C GLU A 28 -8.14 -8.13 -16.28
N GLY A 29 -8.92 -8.38 -17.30
CA GLY A 29 -10.34 -8.73 -17.14
C GLY A 29 -11.25 -7.57 -16.79
N VAL A 30 -10.69 -6.39 -16.55
CA VAL A 30 -11.39 -5.13 -16.32
C VAL A 30 -10.57 -4.04 -16.97
N PRO A 31 -11.17 -2.87 -17.31
CA PRO A 31 -10.38 -1.73 -17.78
C PRO A 31 -9.38 -1.30 -16.70
N GLU A 32 -8.17 -0.95 -17.13
CA GLU A 32 -7.14 -0.46 -16.23
C GLU A 32 -7.66 0.76 -15.46
N ASN A 33 -7.46 0.75 -14.14
CA ASN A 33 -7.93 1.83 -13.27
C ASN A 33 -7.08 1.87 -12.00
N ASP A 34 -6.13 2.78 -11.96
CA ASP A 34 -5.21 2.90 -10.82
C ASP A 34 -5.92 3.32 -9.53
N SER A 35 -6.96 4.15 -9.62
CA SER A 35 -7.74 4.55 -8.43
C SER A 35 -8.44 3.36 -7.79
N GLU A 36 -9.02 2.47 -8.60
CA GLU A 36 -9.64 1.25 -8.09
C GLU A 36 -8.59 0.31 -7.52
N ALA A 37 -7.43 0.22 -8.18
CA ALA A 37 -6.33 -0.60 -7.67
C ALA A 37 -5.92 -0.14 -6.26
N VAL A 38 -5.77 1.16 -6.06
CA VAL A 38 -5.42 1.72 -4.74
C VAL A 38 -6.46 1.36 -3.69
N LYS A 39 -7.74 1.46 -4.02
CA LYS A 39 -8.81 1.11 -3.07
C LYS A 39 -8.69 -0.33 -2.59
N TRP A 40 -8.48 -1.26 -3.52
CA TRP A 40 -8.38 -2.67 -3.18
C TRP A 40 -7.07 -2.99 -2.43
N TYR A 41 -5.96 -2.37 -2.85
CA TYR A 41 -4.69 -2.50 -2.11
C TYR A 41 -4.84 -1.99 -0.68
N ARG A 42 -5.54 -0.85 -0.49
CA ARG A 42 -5.72 -0.29 0.84
C ARG A 42 -6.52 -1.24 1.75
N LYS A 43 -7.56 -1.84 1.23
CA LYS A 43 -8.36 -2.80 2.01
C LYS A 43 -7.51 -3.99 2.46
N ALA A 44 -6.71 -4.55 1.56
CA ALA A 44 -5.83 -5.66 1.89
C ALA A 44 -4.70 -5.22 2.83
N ALA A 45 -4.12 -4.05 2.59
CA ALA A 45 -3.04 -3.50 3.41
C ALA A 45 -3.49 -3.27 4.86
N ASP A 46 -4.72 -2.82 5.06
CA ASP A 46 -5.29 -2.61 6.40
C ASP A 46 -5.47 -3.92 7.16
N GLN A 47 -5.47 -5.04 6.45
CA GLN A 47 -5.52 -6.38 7.06
C GLN A 47 -4.13 -6.99 7.27
N GLY A 48 -3.07 -6.24 6.94
CA GLY A 48 -1.70 -6.70 7.10
C GLY A 48 -1.11 -7.43 5.92
N ASP A 49 -1.76 -7.43 4.76
CA ASP A 49 -1.20 -8.06 3.56
C ASP A 49 0.02 -7.30 3.11
N THR A 50 1.20 -7.93 3.19
CA THR A 50 2.48 -7.28 2.91
C THR A 50 2.66 -6.93 1.44
N SER A 51 2.15 -7.75 0.54
CA SER A 51 2.21 -7.46 -0.90
C SER A 51 1.39 -6.22 -1.24
N ALA A 52 0.20 -6.11 -0.64
CA ALA A 52 -0.66 -4.93 -0.82
C ALA A 52 0.00 -3.68 -0.22
N GLN A 53 0.63 -3.79 0.95
CA GLN A 53 1.33 -2.68 1.57
C GLN A 53 2.48 -2.19 0.69
N SER A 54 3.27 -3.10 0.13
CA SER A 54 4.37 -2.76 -0.76
C SER A 54 3.86 -2.07 -2.03
N ASN A 55 2.82 -2.60 -2.64
CA ASN A 55 2.23 -2.02 -3.84
C ASN A 55 1.58 -0.66 -3.56
N LEU A 56 0.95 -0.51 -2.42
CA LEU A 56 0.35 0.76 -2.01
C LEU A 56 1.42 1.84 -1.84
N GLY A 57 2.56 1.46 -1.23
CA GLY A 57 3.71 2.35 -1.12
C GLY A 57 4.19 2.83 -2.49
N TYR A 58 4.26 1.91 -3.45
CA TYR A 58 4.64 2.23 -4.83
C TYR A 58 3.66 3.22 -5.46
N MET A 59 2.35 3.02 -5.28
CA MET A 59 1.33 3.92 -5.84
C MET A 59 1.51 5.35 -5.29
N TYR A 60 1.73 5.49 -3.99
CA TYR A 60 1.98 6.80 -3.40
C TYR A 60 3.31 7.42 -3.84
N ALA A 61 4.35 6.61 -3.97
CA ALA A 61 5.66 7.11 -4.40
C ALA A 61 5.63 7.64 -5.84
N ARG A 62 4.79 7.06 -6.68
CA ARG A 62 4.68 7.42 -8.10
C ARG A 62 3.50 8.31 -8.43
N GLY A 63 2.60 8.54 -7.48
CA GLY A 63 1.37 9.29 -7.75
C GLY A 63 0.44 8.57 -8.71
N LYS A 64 0.32 7.25 -8.61
CA LYS A 64 -0.55 6.45 -9.46
C LYS A 64 -1.86 6.17 -8.76
N GLY A 65 -2.96 6.72 -9.26
CA GLY A 65 -4.28 6.54 -8.67
C GLY A 65 -4.53 7.35 -7.42
N VAL A 66 -3.50 7.99 -6.89
CA VAL A 66 -3.53 8.90 -5.73
C VAL A 66 -2.50 9.99 -5.96
N PRO A 67 -2.63 11.15 -5.32
CA PRO A 67 -1.56 12.16 -5.37
C PRO A 67 -0.27 11.61 -4.79
N GLU A 68 0.86 11.97 -5.40
CA GLU A 68 2.18 11.57 -4.90
C GLU A 68 2.35 12.01 -3.45
N ASN A 69 2.83 11.09 -2.59
CA ASN A 69 2.99 11.38 -1.17
C ASN A 69 4.10 10.51 -0.61
N SER A 70 5.28 11.09 -0.43
CA SER A 70 6.45 10.37 0.07
C SER A 70 6.28 9.86 1.49
N ILE A 71 5.57 10.62 2.34
CA ILE A 71 5.33 10.22 3.73
C ILE A 71 4.48 8.94 3.78
N ARG A 72 3.42 8.89 2.96
CA ARG A 72 2.57 7.70 2.89
C ARG A 72 3.28 6.51 2.25
N ALA A 73 4.12 6.76 1.24
CA ALA A 73 4.94 5.71 0.64
C ALA A 73 5.88 5.12 1.70
N TYR A 74 6.53 5.99 2.46
CA TYR A 74 7.41 5.58 3.54
C TYR A 74 6.65 4.74 4.59
N LEU A 75 5.47 5.19 4.97
CA LEU A 75 4.61 4.48 5.92
C LEU A 75 4.33 3.05 5.46
N TRP A 76 3.78 2.89 4.27
CA TRP A 76 3.36 1.56 3.82
C TRP A 76 4.54 0.63 3.56
N TRP A 77 5.65 1.15 3.03
CA TRP A 77 6.86 0.35 2.91
C TRP A 77 7.44 -0.01 4.28
N SER A 78 7.31 0.86 5.28
CA SER A 78 7.72 0.54 6.65
C SER A 78 6.90 -0.61 7.23
N MET A 79 5.59 -0.63 6.96
CA MET A 79 4.73 -1.72 7.42
C MET A 79 5.15 -3.04 6.77
N ALA A 80 5.39 -3.03 5.47
CA ALA A 80 5.83 -4.23 4.74
C ALA A 80 7.23 -4.69 5.21
N LYS A 81 8.14 -3.75 5.43
CA LYS A 81 9.49 -4.05 5.93
C LYS A 81 9.44 -4.72 7.29
N THR A 82 8.59 -4.23 8.19
CA THR A 82 8.43 -4.78 9.53
C THR A 82 8.02 -6.26 9.48
N GLN A 83 7.34 -6.67 8.43
CA GLN A 83 6.92 -8.05 8.24
C GLN A 83 7.93 -8.86 7.41
N GLY A 84 9.13 -8.33 7.19
CA GLY A 84 10.22 -9.07 6.55
C GLY A 84 10.37 -8.87 5.06
N ARG A 85 9.74 -7.85 4.48
CA ARG A 85 9.79 -7.62 3.03
C ARG A 85 11.02 -6.80 2.67
N ASP A 86 12.03 -7.45 2.10
CA ASP A 86 13.31 -6.81 1.76
C ASP A 86 13.19 -5.77 0.64
N ASP A 87 12.32 -6.00 -0.33
CA ASP A 87 12.10 -5.04 -1.41
C ASP A 87 11.54 -3.71 -0.89
N ALA A 88 10.70 -3.77 0.13
CA ALA A 88 10.18 -2.56 0.79
C ALA A 88 11.31 -1.79 1.48
N ALA A 89 12.22 -2.50 2.17
CA ALA A 89 13.37 -1.88 2.81
C ALA A 89 14.26 -1.17 1.77
N ASN A 90 14.51 -1.81 0.64
CA ASN A 90 15.29 -1.23 -0.44
C ASN A 90 14.62 0.02 -1.03
N ASN A 91 13.30 -0.01 -1.16
CA ASN A 91 12.53 1.13 -1.66
C ASN A 91 12.58 2.31 -0.71
N ILE A 92 12.55 2.06 0.60
CA ILE A 92 12.72 3.11 1.60
C ILE A 92 14.09 3.78 1.45
N ASP A 93 15.14 2.98 1.31
CA ASP A 93 16.50 3.50 1.15
C ASP A 93 16.64 4.39 -0.09
N LYS A 94 15.94 4.06 -1.15
CA LYS A 94 15.94 4.87 -2.38
C LYS A 94 15.08 6.13 -2.23
N LEU A 95 14.05 6.07 -1.39
CA LEU A 95 13.14 7.20 -1.19
C LEU A 95 13.72 8.27 -0.27
N LYS A 96 14.42 7.85 0.80
CA LYS A 96 14.95 8.78 1.82
C LYS A 96 15.72 9.98 1.28
N PRO A 97 16.62 9.81 0.28
CA PRO A 97 17.34 10.98 -0.25
C PRO A 97 16.45 12.03 -0.90
N GLN A 98 15.22 11.66 -1.25
CA GLN A 98 14.25 12.58 -1.86
C GLN A 98 13.33 13.22 -0.82
N MET A 99 13.48 12.86 0.46
CA MET A 99 12.65 13.38 1.54
C MET A 99 13.45 14.35 2.40
N THR A 100 12.74 15.34 2.97
CA THR A 100 13.35 16.20 3.98
C THR A 100 13.46 15.44 5.29
N PRO A 101 14.38 15.87 6.22
CA PRO A 101 14.43 15.26 7.55
C PRO A 101 13.10 15.29 8.29
N GLN A 102 12.32 16.36 8.12
CA GLN A 102 10.99 16.46 8.75
C GLN A 102 10.02 15.44 8.17
N GLN A 103 10.03 15.25 6.84
CA GLN A 103 9.19 14.23 6.21
C GLN A 103 9.52 12.83 6.70
N ILE A 104 10.82 12.53 6.85
CA ILE A 104 11.26 11.24 7.37
C ILE A 104 10.76 11.06 8.81
N ALA A 105 10.90 12.08 9.64
CA ALA A 105 10.41 12.03 11.03
C ALA A 105 8.89 11.83 11.07
N ASP A 106 8.15 12.54 10.22
CA ASP A 106 6.69 12.40 10.14
C ASP A 106 6.30 11.00 9.69
N GLY A 107 7.02 10.45 8.72
CA GLY A 107 6.79 9.09 8.24
C GLY A 107 7.05 8.04 9.32
N GLN A 108 8.12 8.21 10.08
CA GLN A 108 8.45 7.31 11.20
C GLN A 108 7.38 7.36 12.28
N ALA A 109 6.91 8.55 12.63
CA ALA A 109 5.88 8.73 13.65
C ALA A 109 4.55 8.10 13.20
N LEU A 110 4.18 8.32 11.95
CA LEU A 110 2.96 7.75 11.38
C LEU A 110 3.06 6.21 11.30
N ALA A 111 4.23 5.69 10.93
CA ALA A 111 4.46 4.25 10.87
C ALA A 111 4.30 3.61 12.25
N ALA A 112 4.86 4.22 13.29
CA ALA A 112 4.72 3.73 14.66
C ALA A 112 3.26 3.70 15.09
N LYS A 113 2.53 4.77 14.82
CA LYS A 113 1.11 4.90 15.16
C LYS A 113 0.26 3.86 14.41
N CYS A 114 0.55 3.66 13.14
CA CYS A 114 -0.13 2.69 12.30
C CYS A 114 0.09 1.27 12.83
N PHE A 115 1.34 0.93 13.14
CA PHE A 115 1.71 -0.38 13.65
C PHE A 115 1.07 -0.65 15.02
N GLU A 116 1.19 0.31 15.94
CA GLU A 116 0.67 0.18 17.30
C GLU A 116 -0.86 0.04 17.33
N SER A 117 -1.54 0.68 16.39
CA SER A 117 -3.01 0.62 16.30
C SER A 117 -3.51 -0.58 15.50
N ASN A 118 -2.63 -1.48 15.08
CA ASN A 118 -2.96 -2.62 14.22
C ASN A 118 -3.68 -2.16 12.95
N TYR A 119 -3.09 -1.18 12.27
CA TYR A 119 -3.56 -0.58 11.01
C TYR A 119 -4.86 0.23 11.10
N ALA A 120 -5.31 0.53 12.32
CA ALA A 120 -6.53 1.34 12.47
C ALA A 120 -6.24 2.84 12.28
N ASP A 121 -5.02 3.28 12.52
CA ASP A 121 -4.63 4.69 12.57
C ASP A 121 -3.41 4.96 11.70
N CYS A 122 -3.59 4.76 10.39
CA CYS A 122 -2.52 4.86 9.40
C CYS A 122 -2.61 6.12 8.53
N ASP A 123 -3.51 7.03 8.83
CA ASP A 123 -3.67 8.27 8.09
C ASP A 123 -3.27 9.47 8.92
N LEU A 124 -2.85 10.52 8.22
CA LEU A 124 -2.51 11.80 8.84
C LEU A 124 -3.75 12.51 9.38
#